data_b2e237f9d806a1a5a323981fa2580725
#
_entry.id   b2e237f9d806a1a5a323981fa2580725
#
_cell.length_a   1.000
_cell.length_b   1.000
_cell.length_c   1.000
_cell.angle_alpha   90.00
_cell.angle_beta   90.00
_cell.angle_gamma   90.00
#
_symmetry.space_group_name_H-M   'P 1'
#
loop_
_entity.id
_entity.type
_entity.pdbx_description
1 polymer ?
#
loop_
_entity_poly.entity_id
_entity_poly.type
_entity_poly.pdbx_seq_one_letter_code
_entity_poly.pdbx_strand_id
1 'polypeptide(L)'
;FRSDPQRDFLVDYVRTGAWGQTVSARSQWHKKTSWKRAAPTNEREKEINWRLDKNLSTGLIGEIGIHQLDAKSWFLGKRPQAITGIGSTVLWKDGRSEPDTVQINLEYEGGIHAGFDITLCNSFDTDYEMYYGTDAALMVRGSQAWMFKEADAPMLGWEVYAKKDTFFKEVGIYLVANATKLTTVTGSGEEDAKDNPYNDTPLYYALENFVHNAYVHQSGVEDFIAGFGDE
;
A
#
# COMPACT_ATOMS: atom_id res chain seq x y z
N PHE A 1 5.07 0.29 -4.87
CA PHE A 1 5.02 -0.50 -3.61
C PHE A 1 5.92 -1.73 -3.66
N ARG A 2 5.98 -2.47 -4.78
CA ARG A 2 6.72 -3.74 -4.89
C ARG A 2 8.25 -3.61 -4.72
N SER A 3 8.80 -2.42 -4.91
CA SER A 3 10.23 -2.13 -4.65
C SER A 3 10.47 -1.56 -3.25
N ASP A 4 9.47 -1.56 -2.38
CA ASP A 4 9.59 -1.09 -1.01
C ASP A 4 10.07 -2.25 -0.13
N PRO A 5 11.30 -2.22 0.41
CA PRO A 5 11.83 -3.31 1.23
C PRO A 5 11.01 -3.59 2.49
N GLN A 6 10.34 -2.58 3.03
CA GLN A 6 9.43 -2.76 4.18
C GLN A 6 8.21 -3.59 3.79
N ARG A 7 7.63 -3.33 2.61
CA ARG A 7 6.49 -4.11 2.13
C ARG A 7 6.87 -5.53 1.74
N ASP A 8 8.05 -5.70 1.14
CA ASP A 8 8.59 -7.02 0.82
C ASP A 8 8.75 -7.87 2.09
N PHE A 9 9.37 -7.30 3.12
CA PHE A 9 9.45 -7.93 4.45
C PHE A 9 8.07 -8.30 5.00
N LEU A 10 7.08 -7.41 4.90
CA LEU A 10 5.74 -7.66 5.42
C LEU A 10 5.00 -8.77 4.65
N VAL A 11 5.16 -8.84 3.33
CA VAL A 11 4.60 -9.91 2.52
C VAL A 11 5.20 -11.26 2.90
N ASP A 12 6.52 -11.34 3.06
CA ASP A 12 7.18 -12.55 3.51
C ASP A 12 6.73 -12.93 4.93
N TYR A 13 6.61 -11.96 5.82
CA TYR A 13 6.10 -12.18 7.17
C TYR A 13 4.68 -12.78 7.16
N VAL A 14 3.79 -12.25 6.34
CA VAL A 14 2.44 -12.78 6.15
C VAL A 14 2.48 -14.23 5.63
N ARG A 15 3.36 -14.54 4.70
CA ARG A 15 3.54 -15.87 4.12
C ARG A 15 4.05 -16.91 5.13
N THR A 16 4.67 -16.49 6.22
CA THR A 16 5.02 -17.43 7.31
C THR A 16 3.81 -18.01 8.04
N GLY A 17 2.61 -17.47 7.81
CA GLY A 17 1.40 -17.85 8.52
C GLY A 17 1.26 -17.20 9.91
N ALA A 18 2.11 -16.23 10.25
CA ALA A 18 2.13 -15.58 11.58
C ALA A 18 0.82 -14.81 11.91
N TRP A 19 -0.01 -14.51 10.93
CA TRP A 19 -1.31 -13.85 11.10
C TRP A 19 -2.50 -14.81 11.03
N GLY A 20 -2.25 -16.13 10.90
CA GLY A 20 -3.28 -17.13 10.71
C GLY A 20 -3.79 -17.19 9.26
N GLN A 21 -5.06 -17.56 9.09
CA GLN A 21 -5.71 -17.60 7.77
C GLN A 21 -6.19 -16.21 7.37
N THR A 22 -6.05 -15.85 6.11
CA THR A 22 -6.58 -14.60 5.56
C THR A 22 -8.10 -14.54 5.65
N VAL A 23 -8.63 -13.46 6.19
CA VAL A 23 -10.08 -13.21 6.33
C VAL A 23 -10.55 -12.13 5.35
N SER A 24 -9.93 -10.96 5.42
CA SER A 24 -10.33 -9.83 4.59
C SER A 24 -9.23 -8.77 4.51
N ALA A 25 -9.44 -7.75 3.69
CA ALA A 25 -8.59 -6.56 3.65
C ALA A 25 -9.43 -5.30 3.39
N ARG A 26 -8.90 -4.16 3.77
CA ARG A 26 -9.44 -2.87 3.35
C ARG A 26 -8.31 -1.86 3.18
N SER A 27 -8.56 -0.84 2.38
CA SER A 27 -7.67 0.31 2.28
C SER A 27 -8.45 1.56 1.94
N GLN A 28 -7.83 2.69 2.16
CA GLN A 28 -8.32 3.98 1.70
C GLN A 28 -7.20 4.81 1.13
N TRP A 29 -7.59 5.80 0.31
CA TRP A 29 -6.74 6.91 -0.08
C TRP A 29 -7.60 8.18 -0.13
N HIS A 30 -7.37 9.08 0.80
CA HIS A 30 -8.14 10.31 0.97
C HIS A 30 -7.23 11.53 0.85
N LYS A 31 -7.55 12.41 -0.08
CA LYS A 31 -6.82 13.67 -0.25
C LYS A 31 -7.72 14.73 -0.87
N LYS A 32 -7.98 15.80 -0.16
CA LYS A 32 -8.78 16.92 -0.70
C LYS A 32 -7.98 17.69 -1.77
N THR A 33 -8.26 17.38 -3.03
CA THR A 33 -7.61 18.01 -4.19
C THR A 33 -8.46 17.83 -5.43
N SER A 34 -8.57 18.85 -6.27
CA SER A 34 -9.35 18.72 -7.51
C SER A 34 -8.61 17.98 -8.63
N TRP A 35 -7.27 17.91 -8.58
CA TRP A 35 -6.39 17.54 -9.70
C TRP A 35 -6.49 18.47 -10.91
N LYS A 36 -7.48 19.36 -10.96
CA LYS A 36 -7.60 20.30 -12.06
C LYS A 36 -6.48 21.32 -12.01
N ARG A 37 -5.81 21.51 -13.13
CA ARG A 37 -4.73 22.48 -13.31
C ARG A 37 -5.20 23.58 -14.24
N ALA A 38 -4.80 24.82 -13.93
CA ALA A 38 -5.01 25.96 -14.83
C ALA A 38 -4.25 25.75 -16.14
N ALA A 39 -4.86 26.14 -17.22
CA ALA A 39 -4.28 26.06 -18.56
C ALA A 39 -4.37 27.43 -19.26
N PRO A 40 -3.40 27.77 -20.14
CA PRO A 40 -3.39 29.06 -20.84
C PRO A 40 -4.47 29.19 -21.93
N THR A 41 -4.92 28.06 -22.51
CA THR A 41 -5.98 28.01 -23.53
C THR A 41 -6.89 26.82 -23.33
N ASN A 42 -8.09 26.83 -23.95
CA ASN A 42 -9.05 25.74 -23.86
C ASN A 42 -8.52 24.43 -24.48
N GLU A 43 -7.69 24.51 -25.52
CA GLU A 43 -7.07 23.33 -26.11
C GLU A 43 -6.10 22.69 -25.16
N ARG A 44 -5.24 23.51 -24.53
CA ARG A 44 -4.27 23.03 -23.54
C ARG A 44 -4.96 22.54 -22.26
N GLU A 45 -6.15 23.06 -21.92
CA GLU A 45 -6.91 22.59 -20.77
C GLU A 45 -7.22 21.10 -20.86
N LYS A 46 -7.66 20.62 -22.01
CA LYS A 46 -7.98 19.20 -22.23
C LYS A 46 -6.73 18.32 -22.13
N GLU A 47 -5.61 18.77 -22.69
CA GLU A 47 -4.36 18.03 -22.64
C GLU A 47 -3.79 17.94 -21.22
N ILE A 48 -3.79 19.04 -20.48
CA ILE A 48 -3.25 19.11 -19.12
C ILE A 48 -4.14 18.35 -18.11
N ASN A 49 -5.46 18.39 -18.31
CA ASN A 49 -6.46 17.82 -17.41
C ASN A 49 -7.02 16.47 -17.90
N TRP A 50 -6.28 15.72 -18.70
CA TRP A 50 -6.69 14.44 -19.27
C TRP A 50 -7.18 13.43 -18.22
N ARG A 51 -6.66 13.50 -16.98
CA ARG A 51 -7.07 12.64 -15.86
C ARG A 51 -8.52 12.84 -15.41
N LEU A 52 -9.14 13.95 -15.81
CA LEU A 52 -10.52 14.27 -15.48
C LEU A 52 -11.52 13.83 -16.55
N ASP A 53 -11.04 13.30 -17.69
CA ASP A 53 -11.84 12.83 -18.81
C ASP A 53 -11.88 11.30 -18.85
N LYS A 54 -13.08 10.73 -18.68
CA LYS A 54 -13.33 9.28 -18.72
C LYS A 54 -12.95 8.57 -20.03
N ASN A 55 -12.77 9.32 -21.12
CA ASN A 55 -12.34 8.76 -22.39
C ASN A 55 -10.81 8.64 -22.51
N LEU A 56 -10.06 9.29 -21.61
CA LEU A 56 -8.60 9.36 -21.64
C LEU A 56 -7.96 8.76 -20.39
N SER A 57 -8.70 8.71 -19.28
CA SER A 57 -8.23 8.24 -17.98
C SER A 57 -9.00 7.01 -17.52
N THR A 58 -8.40 6.22 -16.66
CA THR A 58 -9.04 5.14 -15.92
C THR A 58 -9.56 5.62 -14.54
N GLY A 59 -9.60 6.95 -14.37
CA GLY A 59 -10.11 7.62 -13.18
C GLY A 59 -9.32 7.32 -11.90
N LEU A 60 -9.93 7.55 -10.77
CA LEU A 60 -9.30 7.36 -9.46
C LEU A 60 -8.79 5.94 -9.24
N ILE A 61 -9.48 4.94 -9.76
CA ILE A 61 -9.08 3.53 -9.60
C ILE A 61 -7.77 3.25 -10.31
N GLY A 62 -7.64 3.68 -11.58
CA GLY A 62 -6.43 3.42 -12.36
C GLY A 62 -5.27 4.35 -12.01
N GLU A 63 -5.55 5.60 -11.60
CA GLU A 63 -4.49 6.57 -11.31
C GLU A 63 -3.91 6.43 -9.88
N ILE A 64 -4.73 6.06 -8.92
CA ILE A 64 -4.34 5.90 -7.50
C ILE A 64 -4.61 4.47 -7.03
N GLY A 65 -5.82 3.96 -7.28
CA GLY A 65 -6.26 2.67 -6.76
C GLY A 65 -5.42 1.50 -7.20
N ILE A 66 -4.81 1.58 -8.38
CA ILE A 66 -3.96 0.52 -8.92
C ILE A 66 -2.85 0.10 -7.94
N HIS A 67 -2.25 1.05 -7.23
CA HIS A 67 -1.18 0.76 -6.28
C HIS A 67 -1.66 -0.09 -5.09
N GLN A 68 -2.83 0.22 -4.55
CA GLN A 68 -3.39 -0.51 -3.41
C GLN A 68 -4.11 -1.80 -3.84
N LEU A 69 -4.63 -1.87 -5.06
CA LEU A 69 -5.16 -3.11 -5.64
C LEU A 69 -4.04 -4.13 -5.90
N ASP A 70 -2.92 -3.66 -6.43
CA ASP A 70 -1.72 -4.46 -6.63
C ASP A 70 -1.17 -4.96 -5.29
N ALA A 71 -1.00 -4.06 -4.31
CA ALA A 71 -0.56 -4.44 -2.96
C ALA A 71 -1.47 -5.50 -2.32
N LYS A 72 -2.80 -5.34 -2.42
CA LYS A 72 -3.74 -6.36 -1.91
C LYS A 72 -3.52 -7.71 -2.56
N SER A 73 -3.42 -7.75 -3.88
CA SER A 73 -3.19 -9.01 -4.61
C SER A 73 -1.86 -9.65 -4.20
N TRP A 74 -0.85 -8.84 -3.97
CA TRP A 74 0.46 -9.31 -3.51
C TRP A 74 0.43 -9.87 -2.08
N PHE A 75 -0.16 -9.14 -1.13
CA PHE A 75 -0.32 -9.62 0.25
C PHE A 75 -1.22 -10.85 0.36
N LEU A 76 -2.33 -10.86 -0.37
CA LEU A 76 -3.27 -11.98 -0.35
C LEU A 76 -2.78 -13.19 -1.17
N GLY A 77 -1.76 -13.02 -2.04
CA GLY A 77 -1.28 -14.06 -2.94
C GLY A 77 -2.34 -14.52 -3.96
N LYS A 78 -3.34 -13.68 -4.26
CA LYS A 78 -4.51 -14.02 -5.09
C LYS A 78 -4.92 -12.83 -5.94
N ARG A 79 -5.58 -13.09 -7.07
CA ARG A 79 -6.26 -12.08 -7.90
C ARG A 79 -7.75 -12.03 -7.58
N PRO A 80 -8.39 -10.86 -7.63
CA PRO A 80 -9.83 -10.77 -7.43
C PRO A 80 -10.57 -11.49 -8.55
N GLN A 81 -11.67 -12.19 -8.19
CA GLN A 81 -12.56 -12.89 -9.12
C GLN A 81 -13.72 -12.01 -9.54
N ALA A 82 -14.16 -11.11 -8.66
CA ALA A 82 -15.25 -10.18 -8.93
C ALA A 82 -14.97 -8.81 -8.32
N ILE A 83 -15.50 -7.78 -8.96
CA ILE A 83 -15.42 -6.39 -8.51
C ILE A 83 -16.80 -5.76 -8.61
N THR A 84 -17.22 -5.08 -7.56
CA THR A 84 -18.39 -4.20 -7.56
C THR A 84 -17.99 -2.85 -6.99
N GLY A 85 -18.68 -1.80 -7.39
CA GLY A 85 -18.37 -0.48 -6.86
C GLY A 85 -19.35 0.60 -7.27
N ILE A 86 -19.15 1.75 -6.66
CA ILE A 86 -19.92 2.96 -6.90
C ILE A 86 -18.96 4.15 -7.00
N GLY A 87 -19.22 5.04 -7.97
CA GLY A 87 -18.46 6.27 -8.15
C GLY A 87 -19.39 7.45 -8.34
N SER A 88 -19.03 8.60 -7.81
CA SER A 88 -19.82 9.84 -7.96
C SER A 88 -18.94 11.08 -7.95
N THR A 89 -19.45 12.16 -8.53
CA THR A 89 -18.84 13.49 -8.43
C THR A 89 -19.62 14.29 -7.39
N VAL A 90 -19.04 14.42 -6.19
CA VAL A 90 -19.69 15.04 -5.02
C VAL A 90 -19.29 16.51 -4.90
N LEU A 91 -18.01 16.81 -4.86
CA LEU A 91 -17.47 18.14 -4.56
C LEU A 91 -17.04 18.91 -5.81
N TRP A 92 -16.25 18.30 -6.68
CA TRP A 92 -15.54 18.99 -7.74
C TRP A 92 -16.39 19.09 -9.01
N LYS A 93 -17.30 20.10 -9.07
CA LYS A 93 -18.17 20.38 -10.23
C LYS A 93 -17.45 21.25 -11.28
N ASP A 94 -16.24 20.84 -11.66
CA ASP A 94 -15.31 21.59 -12.50
C ASP A 94 -15.28 21.14 -13.96
N GLY A 95 -16.33 20.42 -14.40
CA GLY A 95 -16.51 19.93 -15.77
C GLY A 95 -15.91 18.55 -16.01
N ARG A 96 -15.42 17.87 -14.97
CA ARG A 96 -14.92 16.48 -15.08
C ARG A 96 -16.01 15.48 -15.43
N SER A 97 -15.63 14.44 -16.12
CA SER A 97 -16.50 13.26 -16.35
C SER A 97 -16.10 12.06 -15.48
N GLU A 98 -14.94 12.13 -14.82
CA GLU A 98 -14.48 11.14 -13.87
C GLU A 98 -15.03 11.43 -12.45
N PRO A 99 -15.41 10.40 -11.68
CA PRO A 99 -15.78 10.56 -10.27
C PRO A 99 -14.68 11.19 -9.44
N ASP A 100 -15.06 11.95 -8.40
CA ASP A 100 -14.13 12.44 -7.37
C ASP A 100 -14.17 11.61 -6.09
N THR A 101 -15.08 10.66 -6.02
CA THR A 101 -15.20 9.68 -4.93
C THR A 101 -15.62 8.34 -5.51
N VAL A 102 -14.91 7.30 -5.11
CA VAL A 102 -15.15 5.91 -5.57
C VAL A 102 -14.98 4.96 -4.40
N GLN A 103 -15.90 4.00 -4.30
CA GLN A 103 -15.82 2.90 -3.35
C GLN A 103 -15.99 1.59 -4.10
N ILE A 104 -15.11 0.62 -3.85
CA ILE A 104 -15.15 -0.70 -4.48
C ILE A 104 -15.05 -1.82 -3.46
N ASN A 105 -15.65 -2.95 -3.80
CA ASN A 105 -15.50 -4.21 -3.12
C ASN A 105 -14.98 -5.26 -4.10
N LEU A 106 -14.02 -6.03 -3.63
CA LEU A 106 -13.35 -7.10 -4.36
C LEU A 106 -13.70 -8.42 -3.70
N GLU A 107 -13.94 -9.43 -4.50
CA GLU A 107 -14.12 -10.80 -4.04
C GLU A 107 -12.96 -11.66 -4.54
N TYR A 108 -12.36 -12.42 -3.64
CA TYR A 108 -11.28 -13.35 -3.92
C TYR A 108 -11.72 -14.79 -3.64
N GLU A 109 -10.97 -15.73 -4.19
CA GLU A 109 -11.19 -17.15 -3.92
C GLU A 109 -11.16 -17.48 -2.41
N GLY A 110 -12.06 -18.35 -1.97
CA GLY A 110 -12.16 -18.76 -0.56
C GLY A 110 -13.02 -17.84 0.29
N GLY A 111 -13.83 -16.96 -0.35
CA GLY A 111 -14.74 -16.06 0.36
C GLY A 111 -14.06 -14.84 1.00
N ILE A 112 -12.82 -14.55 0.60
CA ILE A 112 -12.09 -13.38 1.07
C ILE A 112 -12.63 -12.13 0.38
N HIS A 113 -12.92 -11.08 1.15
CA HIS A 113 -13.40 -9.80 0.62
C HIS A 113 -12.41 -8.68 0.93
N ALA A 114 -12.28 -7.73 0.00
CA ALA A 114 -11.50 -6.53 0.25
C ALA A 114 -12.24 -5.28 -0.20
N GLY A 115 -12.29 -4.27 0.67
CA GLY A 115 -12.82 -2.95 0.38
C GLY A 115 -11.72 -1.95 0.01
N PHE A 116 -12.08 -0.99 -0.83
CA PHE A 116 -11.23 0.14 -1.14
C PHE A 116 -12.05 1.41 -1.32
N ASP A 117 -11.63 2.48 -0.66
CA ASP A 117 -12.29 3.79 -0.65
C ASP A 117 -11.30 4.87 -1.10
N ILE A 118 -11.67 5.62 -2.13
CA ILE A 118 -10.86 6.72 -2.67
C ILE A 118 -11.71 7.98 -2.71
N THR A 119 -11.22 9.10 -2.19
CA THR A 119 -11.87 10.39 -2.37
C THR A 119 -10.88 11.55 -2.57
N LEU A 120 -11.26 12.45 -3.46
CA LEU A 120 -10.63 13.76 -3.62
C LEU A 120 -11.35 14.86 -2.82
N CYS A 121 -12.32 14.50 -1.98
CA CYS A 121 -13.22 15.46 -1.29
C CYS A 121 -12.81 15.71 0.15
N ASN A 122 -12.06 14.82 0.76
CA ASN A 122 -11.65 14.88 2.16
C ASN A 122 -10.23 14.33 2.34
N SER A 123 -9.51 14.77 3.36
CA SER A 123 -8.15 14.32 3.66
C SER A 123 -8.04 13.59 5.01
N PHE A 124 -9.17 13.32 5.66
CA PHE A 124 -9.11 12.66 6.96
C PHE A 124 -8.48 11.27 6.84
N ASP A 125 -7.54 11.00 7.72
CA ASP A 125 -6.83 9.73 7.87
C ASP A 125 -6.07 9.26 6.61
N THR A 126 -5.83 10.15 5.68
CA THR A 126 -5.00 10.02 4.47
C THR A 126 -5.09 8.64 3.79
N ASP A 127 -4.00 7.86 3.82
CA ASP A 127 -3.95 6.52 3.23
C ASP A 127 -3.46 5.50 4.24
N TYR A 128 -4.07 4.32 4.20
CA TYR A 128 -3.63 3.15 4.94
C TYR A 128 -4.18 1.87 4.30
N GLU A 129 -3.60 0.77 4.70
CA GLU A 129 -4.04 -0.56 4.37
C GLU A 129 -4.18 -1.40 5.64
N MET A 130 -5.26 -2.18 5.71
CA MET A 130 -5.51 -3.16 6.76
C MET A 130 -5.69 -4.53 6.13
N TYR A 131 -4.99 -5.50 6.65
CA TYR A 131 -5.13 -6.91 6.30
C TYR A 131 -5.52 -7.68 7.55
N TYR A 132 -6.54 -8.51 7.46
CA TYR A 132 -7.09 -9.24 8.59
C TYR A 132 -6.86 -10.72 8.41
N GLY A 133 -6.18 -11.33 9.37
CA GLY A 133 -6.06 -12.77 9.53
C GLY A 133 -6.86 -13.26 10.74
N THR A 134 -6.89 -14.56 10.96
CA THR A 134 -7.57 -15.16 12.14
C THR A 134 -6.82 -14.91 13.43
N ASP A 135 -5.51 -14.74 13.38
CA ASP A 135 -4.64 -14.62 14.57
C ASP A 135 -4.10 -13.21 14.77
N ALA A 136 -4.11 -12.39 13.73
CA ALA A 136 -3.69 -11.00 13.82
C ALA A 136 -4.24 -10.15 12.68
N ALA A 137 -4.33 -8.83 12.89
CA ALA A 137 -4.49 -7.84 11.84
C ALA A 137 -3.18 -7.09 11.61
N LEU A 138 -2.91 -6.74 10.36
CA LEU A 138 -1.74 -5.94 9.94
C LEU A 138 -2.21 -4.59 9.40
N MET A 139 -1.76 -3.50 10.02
CA MET A 139 -1.96 -2.13 9.51
C MET A 139 -0.68 -1.62 8.87
N VAL A 140 -0.79 -1.07 7.66
CA VAL A 140 0.32 -0.43 6.95
C VAL A 140 -0.04 1.03 6.67
N ARG A 141 0.83 1.96 7.09
CA ARG A 141 0.72 3.40 6.84
C ARG A 141 2.05 3.96 6.38
N GLY A 142 2.12 4.40 5.14
CA GLY A 142 3.39 4.82 4.54
C GLY A 142 4.43 3.70 4.61
N SER A 143 5.56 3.96 5.27
CA SER A 143 6.63 3.00 5.52
C SER A 143 6.52 2.27 6.87
N GLN A 144 5.47 2.53 7.65
CA GLN A 144 5.28 1.95 8.98
C GLN A 144 4.25 0.84 8.96
N ALA A 145 4.42 -0.14 9.86
CA ALA A 145 3.48 -1.24 10.01
C ALA A 145 3.34 -1.69 11.46
N TRP A 146 2.12 -2.09 11.81
CA TRP A 146 1.78 -2.61 13.13
C TRP A 146 0.95 -3.88 13.00
N MET A 147 1.25 -4.84 13.87
CA MET A 147 0.47 -6.05 14.01
C MET A 147 -0.35 -5.99 15.30
N PHE A 148 -1.63 -6.27 15.19
CA PHE A 148 -2.56 -6.37 16.31
C PHE A 148 -2.96 -7.83 16.46
N LYS A 149 -2.58 -8.45 17.56
CA LYS A 149 -2.82 -9.87 17.82
C LYS A 149 -4.22 -10.10 18.38
N GLU A 150 -4.83 -11.19 17.95
CA GLU A 150 -6.01 -11.72 18.63
C GLU A 150 -5.66 -12.32 20.01
N ALA A 151 -6.61 -12.28 20.93
CA ALA A 151 -6.36 -12.68 22.32
C ALA A 151 -6.04 -14.17 22.48
N ASP A 152 -6.51 -15.00 21.58
CA ASP A 152 -6.31 -16.45 21.53
C ASP A 152 -5.18 -16.89 20.60
N ALA A 153 -4.54 -15.94 19.92
CA ALA A 153 -3.44 -16.24 19.02
C ALA A 153 -2.17 -16.71 19.76
N PRO A 154 -1.42 -17.66 19.21
CA PRO A 154 -0.18 -18.12 19.79
C PRO A 154 0.84 -16.97 19.96
N MET A 155 1.45 -16.86 21.14
CA MET A 155 2.51 -15.89 21.37
C MET A 155 3.81 -16.36 20.72
N LEU A 156 4.41 -15.51 19.89
CA LEU A 156 5.72 -15.75 19.31
C LEU A 156 6.81 -15.18 20.23
N GLY A 157 7.91 -15.89 20.41
CA GLY A 157 8.93 -15.55 21.41
C GLY A 157 9.53 -14.13 21.26
N TRP A 158 9.63 -13.61 20.05
CA TRP A 158 10.16 -12.27 19.77
C TRP A 158 9.18 -11.13 20.15
N GLU A 159 7.87 -11.41 20.24
CA GLU A 159 6.84 -10.40 20.56
C GLU A 159 7.00 -9.80 21.95
N VAL A 160 7.65 -10.52 22.85
CA VAL A 160 7.93 -10.05 24.22
C VAL A 160 8.84 -8.82 24.21
N TYR A 161 9.76 -8.74 23.24
CA TYR A 161 10.77 -7.69 23.15
C TYR A 161 10.41 -6.64 22.09
N ALA A 162 9.33 -6.82 21.36
CA ALA A 162 8.92 -5.92 20.30
C ALA A 162 8.43 -4.56 20.84
N LYS A 163 8.72 -3.48 20.12
CA LYS A 163 8.14 -2.17 20.39
C LYS A 163 6.62 -2.24 20.22
N LYS A 164 5.89 -1.61 21.12
CA LYS A 164 4.43 -1.58 21.14
C LYS A 164 3.93 -0.14 21.17
N ASP A 165 2.97 0.14 20.29
CA ASP A 165 2.27 1.42 20.21
C ASP A 165 0.79 1.22 20.56
N THR A 166 0.17 2.22 21.21
CA THR A 166 -1.25 2.15 21.60
C THR A 166 -2.10 2.92 20.59
N PHE A 167 -3.10 2.26 20.03
CA PHE A 167 -4.07 2.83 19.10
C PHE A 167 -5.45 2.74 19.76
N PHE A 168 -5.91 3.84 20.36
CA PHE A 168 -7.16 3.88 21.11
C PHE A 168 -7.21 2.82 22.21
N LYS A 169 -7.85 1.67 21.98
CA LYS A 169 -7.92 0.53 22.93
C LYS A 169 -7.01 -0.64 22.57
N GLU A 170 -6.42 -0.60 21.37
CA GLU A 170 -5.61 -1.67 20.83
C GLU A 170 -4.13 -1.42 21.06
N VAL A 171 -3.37 -2.47 21.27
CA VAL A 171 -1.90 -2.43 21.37
C VAL A 171 -1.33 -3.07 20.11
N GLY A 172 -0.70 -2.27 19.27
CA GLY A 172 -0.04 -2.72 18.05
C GLY A 172 1.44 -3.03 18.29
N ILE A 173 1.90 -4.16 17.79
CA ILE A 173 3.32 -4.52 17.74
C ILE A 173 3.91 -3.86 16.49
N TYR A 174 4.90 -3.01 16.66
CA TYR A 174 5.56 -2.33 15.56
C TYR A 174 6.45 -3.30 14.78
N LEU A 175 6.20 -3.45 13.49
CA LEU A 175 6.95 -4.31 12.58
C LEU A 175 7.91 -3.48 11.73
N VAL A 176 9.17 -3.84 11.74
CA VAL A 176 10.23 -3.15 10.98
C VAL A 176 11.08 -4.17 10.26
N ALA A 177 11.29 -3.96 8.97
CA ALA A 177 12.28 -4.72 8.21
C ALA A 177 13.67 -4.58 8.85
N ASN A 178 14.39 -5.69 8.96
CA ASN A 178 15.73 -5.72 9.57
C ASN A 178 15.81 -5.15 11.01
N ALA A 179 14.80 -5.38 11.83
CA ALA A 179 14.76 -4.96 13.24
C ALA A 179 16.02 -5.32 14.04
N THR A 180 16.69 -6.43 13.71
CA THR A 180 17.94 -6.85 14.34
C THR A 180 19.09 -5.87 14.09
N LYS A 181 19.14 -5.21 12.94
CA LYS A 181 20.12 -4.15 12.67
C LYS A 181 19.86 -2.89 13.48
N LEU A 182 18.58 -2.55 13.68
CA LEU A 182 18.16 -1.39 14.47
C LEU A 182 18.55 -1.54 15.95
N THR A 183 18.37 -2.73 16.53
CA THR A 183 18.71 -2.98 17.95
C THR A 183 20.21 -2.97 18.24
N THR A 184 21.07 -3.16 17.23
CA THR A 184 22.53 -3.09 17.39
C THR A 184 23.09 -1.68 17.27
N VAL A 185 22.35 -0.75 16.66
CA VAL A 185 22.81 0.64 16.41
C VAL A 185 22.29 1.62 17.46
N THR A 186 21.10 1.40 18.00
CA THR A 186 20.46 2.34 18.95
C THR A 186 20.18 1.65 20.29
N GLY A 187 20.97 1.99 21.28
CA GLY A 187 20.73 1.56 22.67
C GLY A 187 19.58 2.31 23.37
N SER A 188 18.79 3.12 22.68
CA SER A 188 17.64 3.84 23.24
C SER A 188 16.51 3.90 22.20
N GLY A 189 15.35 3.39 22.59
CA GLY A 189 14.18 3.20 21.72
C GLY A 189 13.42 4.47 21.32
N GLU A 190 14.07 5.63 21.21
CA GLU A 190 13.44 6.92 20.90
C GLU A 190 13.97 7.62 19.64
N GLU A 191 14.97 7.09 18.98
CA GLU A 191 15.41 7.66 17.71
C GLU A 191 14.73 6.97 16.52
N ASP A 192 13.58 7.46 16.27
CA ASP A 192 12.88 7.71 15.01
C ASP A 192 13.31 6.97 13.73
N ALA A 193 12.33 6.82 12.89
CA ALA A 193 12.36 6.57 11.44
C ALA A 193 13.58 7.08 10.63
N LYS A 194 14.53 7.78 11.23
CA LYS A 194 15.82 8.15 10.66
C LYS A 194 16.79 6.97 10.54
N ASP A 195 16.59 5.93 11.33
CA ASP A 195 17.45 4.74 11.34
C ASP A 195 16.78 3.50 10.71
N ASN A 196 15.74 3.71 9.90
CA ASN A 196 15.30 2.66 9.00
C ASN A 196 16.49 2.27 8.12
N PRO A 197 16.93 0.99 8.11
CA PRO A 197 18.02 0.53 7.25
C PRO A 197 17.73 0.74 5.76
N TYR A 198 16.51 1.06 5.43
CA TYR A 198 16.04 1.49 4.12
C TYR A 198 15.71 2.99 4.16
N ASN A 199 16.75 3.83 4.15
CA ASN A 199 16.62 5.29 4.27
C ASN A 199 16.06 5.97 3.01
N ASP A 200 16.02 5.23 1.91
CA ASP A 200 15.60 5.76 0.64
C ASP A 200 14.11 5.54 0.37
N THR A 201 13.57 6.30 -0.56
CA THR A 201 12.16 6.20 -0.93
C THR A 201 11.90 4.92 -1.77
N PRO A 202 10.66 4.38 -1.78
CA PRO A 202 10.29 3.29 -2.69
C PRO A 202 10.57 3.60 -4.17
N LEU A 203 10.55 4.88 -4.55
CA LEU A 203 10.93 5.31 -5.91
C LEU A 203 12.43 5.13 -6.16
N TYR A 204 13.28 5.45 -5.18
CA TYR A 204 14.72 5.22 -5.30
C TYR A 204 15.01 3.73 -5.56
N TYR A 205 14.48 2.83 -4.74
CA TYR A 205 14.65 1.38 -4.93
C TYR A 205 14.10 0.89 -6.27
N ALA A 206 12.96 1.42 -6.71
CA ALA A 206 12.40 1.09 -8.01
C ALA A 206 13.32 1.48 -9.17
N LEU A 207 13.92 2.67 -9.10
CA LEU A 207 14.88 3.16 -10.10
C LEU A 207 16.19 2.38 -10.05
N GLU A 208 16.70 2.11 -8.87
CA GLU A 208 17.92 1.30 -8.67
C GLU A 208 17.74 -0.09 -9.28
N ASN A 209 16.66 -0.79 -8.95
CA ASN A 209 16.33 -2.10 -9.52
C ASN A 209 16.19 -2.04 -11.04
N PHE A 210 15.52 -1.01 -11.58
CA PHE A 210 15.37 -0.83 -13.02
C PHE A 210 16.73 -0.65 -13.70
N VAL A 211 17.57 0.25 -13.19
CA VAL A 211 18.90 0.51 -13.76
C VAL A 211 19.78 -0.72 -13.67
N HIS A 212 19.78 -1.41 -12.53
CA HIS A 212 20.55 -2.64 -12.35
C HIS A 212 20.11 -3.72 -13.34
N ASN A 213 18.83 -4.00 -13.45
CA ASN A 213 18.28 -5.02 -14.35
C ASN A 213 18.54 -4.67 -15.82
N ALA A 214 18.44 -3.38 -16.20
CA ALA A 214 18.78 -2.93 -17.55
C ALA A 214 20.28 -3.14 -17.86
N TYR A 215 21.17 -2.87 -16.91
CA TYR A 215 22.60 -3.11 -17.04
C TYR A 215 22.93 -4.61 -17.15
N VAL A 216 22.35 -5.43 -16.30
CA VAL A 216 22.53 -6.89 -16.29
C VAL A 216 22.05 -7.48 -17.62
N HIS A 217 20.89 -7.06 -18.12
CA HIS A 217 20.37 -7.50 -19.41
C HIS A 217 21.29 -7.15 -20.58
N GLN A 218 21.89 -5.94 -20.58
CA GLN A 218 22.85 -5.53 -21.60
C GLN A 218 24.18 -6.29 -21.51
N SER A 219 24.64 -6.63 -20.32
CA SER A 219 25.92 -7.31 -20.09
C SER A 219 25.85 -8.84 -20.22
N GLY A 220 24.65 -9.42 -20.39
CA GLY A 220 24.47 -10.87 -20.51
C GLY A 220 24.75 -11.65 -19.21
N VAL A 221 24.78 -11.01 -18.07
CA VAL A 221 24.93 -11.62 -16.75
C VAL A 221 23.55 -12.07 -16.26
N GLU A 222 23.39 -13.31 -15.83
CA GLU A 222 22.12 -13.88 -15.32
C GLU A 222 21.94 -13.59 -13.82
N ASP A 223 21.81 -12.32 -13.44
CA ASP A 223 21.59 -11.96 -12.04
C ASP A 223 20.49 -10.89 -11.94
N PHE A 224 19.24 -11.33 -12.10
CA PHE A 224 18.08 -10.45 -11.98
C PHE A 224 17.72 -10.22 -10.50
N ILE A 225 17.65 -8.96 -10.11
CA ILE A 225 16.99 -8.61 -8.83
C ILE A 225 15.50 -8.86 -9.01
N ALA A 226 14.96 -9.80 -8.25
CA ALA A 226 13.54 -10.12 -8.22
C ALA A 226 12.73 -8.89 -7.78
N GLY A 227 11.86 -8.39 -8.65
CA GLY A 227 11.01 -7.22 -8.36
C GLY A 227 10.13 -6.81 -9.53
N PHE A 228 10.38 -7.33 -10.71
CA PHE A 228 9.54 -7.15 -11.88
C PHE A 228 9.13 -8.52 -12.44
N GLY A 229 8.04 -9.05 -11.86
CA GLY A 229 7.17 -9.97 -12.53
C GLY A 229 7.75 -11.33 -12.89
N ASP A 230 7.72 -12.22 -11.93
CA ASP A 230 7.30 -13.57 -12.18
C ASP A 230 5.90 -13.71 -11.59
N GLU A 231 4.89 -13.44 -12.46
CA GLU A 231 3.59 -14.12 -12.51
C GLU A 231 2.68 -13.51 -13.57
#